data_9f005002ee4a9df1dc3d1fbccc2bc0a3
#
_entry.id   9f005002ee4a9df1dc3d1fbccc2bc0a3
#
_cell.length_a   1.000
_cell.length_b   1.000
_cell.length_c   1.000
_cell.angle_alpha   90.00
_cell.angle_beta   90.00
_cell.angle_gamma   90.00
#
_symmetry.space_group_name_H-M   'P 1'
#
loop_
_entity.id
_entity.type
_entity.pdbx_description
1 polymer ?
#
loop_
_entity_poly.entity_id
_entity_poly.type
_entity_poly.pdbx_seq_one_letter_code
_entity_poly.pdbx_strand_id
1 'polypeptide(L)'
;MSNNVFTGSSKYALRQQENYLTEALAFLLRLLLERNPPTGLDMVSRLCGWDPAATFTNATSIAISTQVATAQGTPDIGIRVGDSTLVYVEAKHDSPLGIGQLAAYLDQLNESGVPDTRLVLLTRSRSSSIKTALEPDDYHHVCWYEIYNWLSVADTGDDVCQYLIAGFMTFLEEKRMSVKRISWEYVQGVPAMLSLADMMEAAISEAMPTAKWKRSGGWSWRGYRLPHDYWLGVRYHQPLWSSLRTTMDMIQ
;
A
#
# COMPACT_ATOMS: atom_id res chain seq x y z
N MET A 1 -26.09 2.36 3.15
CA MET A 1 -25.10 1.47 2.52
C MET A 1 -24.57 2.20 1.31
N SER A 2 -23.27 2.41 1.21
CA SER A 2 -22.66 3.06 0.05
C SER A 2 -22.86 2.19 -1.19
N ASN A 3 -23.46 2.75 -2.26
CA ASN A 3 -23.60 2.10 -3.57
C ASN A 3 -22.25 2.10 -4.35
N ASN A 4 -21.15 1.97 -3.64
CA ASN A 4 -19.81 1.96 -4.21
C ASN A 4 -19.57 0.63 -4.94
N VAL A 5 -19.38 0.69 -6.25
CA VAL A 5 -19.16 -0.49 -7.11
C VAL A 5 -17.93 -1.29 -6.69
N PHE A 6 -16.84 -0.64 -6.31
CA PHE A 6 -15.60 -1.30 -5.89
C PHE A 6 -15.79 -2.06 -4.56
N THR A 7 -16.37 -1.41 -3.54
CA THR A 7 -16.67 -2.05 -2.26
C THR A 7 -17.71 -3.18 -2.42
N GLY A 8 -18.74 -2.94 -3.21
CA GLY A 8 -19.78 -3.93 -3.47
C GLY A 8 -19.23 -5.21 -4.10
N SER A 9 -18.42 -5.08 -5.14
CA SER A 9 -17.83 -6.21 -5.88
C SER A 9 -16.71 -6.91 -5.10
N SER A 10 -15.95 -6.21 -4.25
CA SER A 10 -14.85 -6.80 -3.47
C SER A 10 -15.30 -7.90 -2.50
N LYS A 11 -16.59 -7.91 -2.10
CA LYS A 11 -17.17 -8.93 -1.24
C LYS A 11 -17.17 -10.32 -1.87
N TYR A 12 -17.18 -10.41 -3.19
CA TYR A 12 -17.13 -11.67 -3.92
C TYR A 12 -15.71 -12.18 -4.15
N ALA A 13 -14.70 -11.33 -3.93
CA ALA A 13 -13.27 -11.63 -4.13
C ALA A 13 -12.52 -11.90 -2.82
N LEU A 14 -13.19 -12.41 -1.77
CA LEU A 14 -12.61 -12.57 -0.41
C LEU A 14 -11.30 -13.37 -0.37
N ARG A 15 -11.11 -14.32 -1.28
CA ARG A 15 -9.89 -15.14 -1.39
C ARG A 15 -8.86 -14.59 -2.38
N GLN A 16 -9.19 -13.55 -3.13
CA GLN A 16 -8.37 -12.97 -4.21
C GLN A 16 -8.37 -11.43 -4.12
N GLN A 17 -8.24 -10.91 -2.91
CA GLN A 17 -8.35 -9.46 -2.71
C GLN A 17 -7.24 -8.66 -3.41
N GLU A 18 -6.04 -9.23 -3.53
CA GLU A 18 -4.95 -8.60 -4.29
C GLU A 18 -5.30 -8.49 -5.76
N ASN A 19 -5.75 -9.59 -6.37
CA ASN A 19 -6.16 -9.58 -7.78
C ASN A 19 -7.30 -8.60 -8.03
N TYR A 20 -8.28 -8.54 -7.13
CA TYR A 20 -9.39 -7.58 -7.26
C TYR A 20 -8.91 -6.14 -7.17
N LEU A 21 -7.98 -5.85 -6.28
CA LEU A 21 -7.43 -4.51 -6.08
C LEU A 21 -6.65 -4.03 -7.30
N THR A 22 -5.84 -4.92 -7.89
CA THR A 22 -5.07 -4.63 -9.11
C THR A 22 -5.96 -4.50 -10.34
N GLU A 23 -7.01 -5.32 -10.47
CA GLU A 23 -8.02 -5.19 -11.52
C GLU A 23 -8.78 -3.86 -11.41
N ALA A 24 -9.18 -3.47 -10.20
CA ALA A 24 -9.88 -2.20 -9.97
C ALA A 24 -9.00 -0.99 -10.31
N LEU A 25 -7.70 -1.04 -9.97
CA LEU A 25 -6.74 0.00 -10.35
C LEU A 25 -6.55 0.04 -11.88
N ALA A 26 -6.30 -1.11 -12.49
CA ALA A 26 -6.09 -1.19 -13.94
C ALA A 26 -7.33 -0.71 -14.72
N PHE A 27 -8.54 -1.06 -14.25
CA PHE A 27 -9.78 -0.56 -14.80
C PHE A 27 -9.86 0.97 -14.73
N LEU A 28 -9.57 1.54 -13.55
CA LEU A 28 -9.60 3.00 -13.36
C LEU A 28 -8.58 3.70 -14.27
N LEU A 29 -7.36 3.18 -14.37
CA LEU A 29 -6.33 3.74 -15.23
C LEU A 29 -6.72 3.69 -16.73
N ARG A 30 -7.27 2.56 -17.20
CA ARG A 30 -7.78 2.43 -18.58
C ARG A 30 -8.89 3.44 -18.87
N LEU A 31 -9.83 3.58 -17.95
CA LEU A 31 -10.93 4.55 -18.09
C LEU A 31 -10.41 5.99 -18.12
N LEU A 32 -9.47 6.34 -17.26
CA LEU A 32 -8.86 7.67 -17.24
C LEU A 32 -8.11 7.94 -18.55
N LEU A 33 -7.33 6.98 -19.06
CA LEU A 33 -6.64 7.13 -20.36
C LEU A 33 -7.62 7.35 -21.51
N GLU A 34 -8.80 6.71 -21.47
CA GLU A 34 -9.83 6.84 -22.52
C GLU A 34 -10.60 8.16 -22.43
N ARG A 35 -11.06 8.53 -21.22
CA ARG A 35 -12.00 9.64 -21.02
C ARG A 35 -11.35 10.96 -20.63
N ASN A 36 -10.23 10.89 -19.92
CA ASN A 36 -9.43 12.06 -19.53
C ASN A 36 -7.94 11.74 -19.67
N PRO A 37 -7.42 11.73 -20.90
CA PRO A 37 -6.03 11.36 -21.20
C PRO A 37 -4.98 12.10 -20.36
N PRO A 38 -5.10 13.41 -20.07
CA PRO A 38 -4.11 14.09 -19.26
C PRO A 38 -3.99 13.50 -17.84
N THR A 39 -5.12 13.24 -17.17
CA THR A 39 -5.13 12.61 -15.83
C THR A 39 -4.65 11.16 -15.91
N GLY A 40 -5.09 10.40 -16.92
CA GLY A 40 -4.66 9.02 -17.13
C GLY A 40 -3.15 8.92 -17.33
N LEU A 41 -2.56 9.79 -18.14
CA LEU A 41 -1.12 9.88 -18.40
C LEU A 41 -0.33 10.26 -17.12
N ASP A 42 -0.81 11.25 -16.36
CA ASP A 42 -0.19 11.63 -15.09
C ASP A 42 -0.18 10.46 -14.11
N MET A 43 -1.31 9.74 -13.95
CA MET A 43 -1.40 8.58 -13.06
C MET A 43 -0.45 7.45 -13.47
N VAL A 44 -0.41 7.11 -14.76
CA VAL A 44 0.48 6.06 -15.27
C VAL A 44 1.95 6.47 -15.11
N SER A 45 2.28 7.72 -15.42
CA SER A 45 3.65 8.24 -15.28
C SER A 45 4.14 8.16 -13.84
N ARG A 46 3.33 8.59 -12.88
CA ARG A 46 3.66 8.49 -11.44
C ARG A 46 3.79 7.04 -10.99
N LEU A 47 2.87 6.17 -11.42
CA LEU A 47 2.93 4.74 -11.07
C LEU A 47 4.23 4.11 -11.60
N CYS A 48 4.67 4.49 -12.78
CA CYS A 48 5.90 3.98 -13.38
C CYS A 48 7.16 4.74 -12.94
N GLY A 49 7.04 5.81 -12.15
CA GLY A 49 8.17 6.65 -11.73
C GLY A 49 8.80 7.43 -12.87
N TRP A 50 8.00 7.81 -13.88
CA TRP A 50 8.43 8.68 -14.95
C TRP A 50 8.11 10.15 -14.64
N ASP A 51 8.85 11.05 -15.24
CA ASP A 51 8.49 12.47 -15.22
C ASP A 51 7.22 12.69 -16.08
N PRO A 52 6.09 13.10 -15.48
CA PRO A 52 4.85 13.32 -16.23
C PRO A 52 5.00 14.32 -17.40
N ALA A 53 5.92 15.29 -17.25
CA ALA A 53 6.14 16.32 -18.27
C ALA A 53 6.93 15.82 -19.48
N ALA A 54 7.68 14.72 -19.35
CA ALA A 54 8.65 14.29 -20.36
C ALA A 54 8.18 13.10 -21.21
N THR A 55 7.16 12.33 -20.78
CA THR A 55 7.12 10.93 -21.21
C THR A 55 6.04 10.58 -22.24
N PHE A 56 4.86 11.14 -22.21
CA PHE A 56 3.80 10.68 -23.13
C PHE A 56 3.03 11.81 -23.80
N THR A 57 3.10 11.84 -25.12
CA THR A 57 2.30 12.76 -25.95
C THR A 57 1.00 12.12 -26.43
N ASN A 58 0.81 10.79 -26.29
CA ASN A 58 -0.33 10.09 -26.85
C ASN A 58 -0.82 8.93 -25.95
N ALA A 59 -1.99 9.10 -25.35
CA ALA A 59 -2.65 8.11 -24.50
C ALA A 59 -3.07 6.83 -25.25
N THR A 60 -3.28 6.91 -26.56
CA THR A 60 -3.77 5.76 -27.36
C THR A 60 -2.71 4.67 -27.57
N SER A 61 -1.44 4.97 -27.31
CA SER A 61 -0.36 4.00 -27.40
C SER A 61 -0.15 3.16 -26.12
N ILE A 62 -0.91 3.44 -25.04
CA ILE A 62 -0.75 2.76 -23.76
C ILE A 62 -1.76 1.62 -23.64
N ALA A 63 -1.26 0.40 -23.50
CA ALA A 63 -2.05 -0.79 -23.19
C ALA A 63 -1.78 -1.25 -21.76
N ILE A 64 -2.85 -1.45 -20.97
CA ILE A 64 -2.79 -1.95 -19.61
C ILE A 64 -3.50 -3.31 -19.55
N SER A 65 -2.79 -4.34 -19.12
CA SER A 65 -3.29 -5.70 -18.93
C SER A 65 -3.07 -6.15 -17.49
N THR A 66 -3.84 -7.11 -17.02
CA THR A 66 -3.72 -7.68 -15.68
C THR A 66 -3.43 -9.16 -15.77
N GLN A 67 -2.82 -9.72 -14.72
CA GLN A 67 -2.47 -11.14 -14.62
C GLN A 67 -1.71 -11.62 -15.87
N VAL A 68 -0.63 -10.93 -16.20
CA VAL A 68 0.16 -11.16 -17.43
C VAL A 68 0.90 -12.49 -17.32
N ALA A 69 0.42 -13.51 -18.04
CA ALA A 69 1.10 -14.81 -18.05
C ALA A 69 2.46 -14.70 -18.75
N THR A 70 3.52 -15.06 -18.03
CA THR A 70 4.89 -15.02 -18.51
C THR A 70 5.59 -16.35 -18.23
N ALA A 71 6.77 -16.56 -18.79
CA ALA A 71 7.52 -17.80 -18.58
C ALA A 71 8.00 -17.98 -17.11
N GLN A 72 8.15 -16.86 -16.38
CA GLN A 72 8.73 -16.86 -15.04
C GLN A 72 7.74 -16.45 -13.94
N GLY A 73 6.45 -16.30 -14.29
CA GLY A 73 5.42 -15.95 -13.33
C GLY A 73 4.30 -15.11 -13.95
N THR A 74 3.51 -14.46 -13.10
CA THR A 74 2.36 -13.69 -13.54
C THR A 74 2.37 -12.34 -12.82
N PRO A 75 3.01 -11.29 -13.41
CA PRO A 75 2.90 -9.93 -12.90
C PRO A 75 1.43 -9.50 -12.82
N ASP A 76 1.08 -8.78 -11.76
CA ASP A 76 -0.30 -8.36 -11.50
C ASP A 76 -0.82 -7.38 -12.56
N ILE A 77 0.04 -6.43 -13.00
CA ILE A 77 -0.30 -5.49 -14.08
C ILE A 77 0.89 -5.41 -15.05
N GLY A 78 0.59 -5.45 -16.35
CA GLY A 78 1.51 -5.11 -17.42
C GLY A 78 1.09 -3.82 -18.09
N ILE A 79 2.03 -2.89 -18.27
CA ILE A 79 1.81 -1.64 -19.01
C ILE A 79 2.76 -1.62 -20.19
N ARG A 80 2.22 -1.48 -21.40
CA ARG A 80 2.99 -1.39 -22.63
C ARG A 80 2.71 -0.07 -23.32
N VAL A 81 3.76 0.61 -23.76
CA VAL A 81 3.65 1.85 -24.55
C VAL A 81 4.27 1.61 -25.91
N GLY A 82 3.43 1.34 -26.89
CA GLY A 82 3.87 0.91 -28.21
C GLY A 82 4.82 -0.29 -28.13
N ASP A 83 5.90 -0.26 -28.91
CA ASP A 83 6.97 -1.27 -28.89
C ASP A 83 8.20 -0.82 -28.10
N SER A 84 8.18 0.39 -27.51
CA SER A 84 9.34 1.00 -26.88
C SER A 84 9.42 0.77 -25.38
N THR A 85 8.31 0.53 -24.70
CA THR A 85 8.29 0.47 -23.23
C THR A 85 7.45 -0.70 -22.71
N LEU A 86 7.95 -1.40 -21.71
CA LEU A 86 7.27 -2.48 -21.00
C LEU A 86 7.49 -2.33 -19.49
N VAL A 87 6.40 -2.29 -18.74
CA VAL A 87 6.43 -2.19 -17.28
C VAL A 87 5.69 -3.38 -16.68
N TYR A 88 6.27 -4.02 -15.68
CA TYR A 88 5.58 -4.97 -14.82
C TYR A 88 5.35 -4.35 -13.44
N VAL A 89 4.14 -4.47 -12.94
CA VAL A 89 3.77 -4.06 -11.58
C VAL A 89 3.41 -5.30 -10.79
N GLU A 90 4.08 -5.49 -9.67
CA GLU A 90 3.74 -6.47 -8.65
C GLU A 90 3.10 -5.75 -7.47
N ALA A 91 1.90 -6.14 -7.10
CA ALA A 91 1.15 -5.53 -6.00
C ALA A 91 1.08 -6.46 -4.80
N LYS A 92 1.32 -5.91 -3.62
CA LYS A 92 1.19 -6.61 -2.34
C LYS A 92 0.29 -5.84 -1.40
N HIS A 93 -0.69 -6.54 -0.85
CA HIS A 93 -1.61 -6.00 0.13
C HIS A 93 -1.23 -6.45 1.54
N ASP A 94 -1.39 -7.72 1.85
CA ASP A 94 -1.10 -8.34 3.14
C ASP A 94 -0.23 -9.61 2.97
N SER A 95 -0.01 -10.09 1.75
CA SER A 95 0.84 -11.24 1.46
C SER A 95 2.32 -10.84 1.43
N PRO A 96 3.22 -11.71 1.86
CA PRO A 96 4.65 -11.50 1.68
C PRO A 96 5.02 -11.59 0.20
N LEU A 97 6.09 -10.89 -0.17
CA LEU A 97 6.71 -11.05 -1.46
C LEU A 97 7.32 -12.47 -1.58
N GLY A 98 7.09 -13.15 -2.71
CA GLY A 98 7.70 -14.42 -3.00
C GLY A 98 9.23 -14.30 -3.11
N ILE A 99 9.95 -15.31 -2.62
CA ILE A 99 11.42 -15.35 -2.73
C ILE A 99 11.81 -15.37 -4.21
N GLY A 100 12.61 -14.39 -4.65
CA GLY A 100 13.07 -14.29 -6.04
C GLY A 100 12.03 -13.79 -7.05
N GLN A 101 10.79 -13.51 -6.66
CA GLN A 101 9.73 -13.13 -7.57
C GLN A 101 10.06 -11.85 -8.37
N LEU A 102 10.52 -10.79 -7.70
CA LEU A 102 10.90 -9.56 -8.39
C LEU A 102 12.13 -9.75 -9.28
N ALA A 103 13.11 -10.55 -8.85
CA ALA A 103 14.30 -10.84 -9.65
C ALA A 103 13.91 -11.55 -10.95
N ALA A 104 13.01 -12.55 -10.87
CA ALA A 104 12.51 -13.25 -12.05
C ALA A 104 11.78 -12.31 -13.03
N TYR A 105 11.02 -11.33 -12.54
CA TYR A 105 10.37 -10.35 -13.41
C TYR A 105 11.36 -9.35 -14.01
N LEU A 106 12.40 -8.95 -13.25
CA LEU A 106 13.45 -8.08 -13.76
C LEU A 106 14.26 -8.78 -14.87
N ASP A 107 14.65 -10.05 -14.66
CA ASP A 107 15.33 -10.84 -15.66
C ASP A 107 14.50 -10.93 -16.94
N GLN A 108 13.21 -11.20 -16.83
CA GLN A 108 12.32 -11.28 -17.97
C GLN A 108 12.13 -9.93 -18.70
N LEU A 109 12.08 -8.82 -17.97
CA LEU A 109 12.04 -7.49 -18.56
C LEU A 109 13.33 -7.24 -19.37
N ASN A 110 14.49 -7.59 -18.83
CA ASN A 110 15.80 -7.47 -19.49
C ASN A 110 15.89 -8.35 -20.75
N GLU A 111 15.28 -9.53 -20.73
CA GLU A 111 15.25 -10.48 -21.86
C GLU A 111 14.18 -10.12 -22.92
N SER A 112 13.27 -9.20 -22.63
CA SER A 112 12.13 -8.87 -23.50
C SER A 112 12.50 -8.24 -24.84
N GLY A 113 13.71 -7.69 -24.95
CA GLY A 113 14.16 -6.93 -26.11
C GLY A 113 13.48 -5.54 -26.27
N VAL A 114 12.67 -5.13 -25.29
CA VAL A 114 12.04 -3.80 -25.28
C VAL A 114 13.06 -2.76 -24.78
N PRO A 115 13.22 -1.61 -25.47
CA PRO A 115 14.26 -0.64 -25.14
C PRO A 115 14.18 -0.05 -23.74
N ASP A 116 12.97 0.29 -23.28
CA ASP A 116 12.73 0.85 -21.93
C ASP A 116 11.87 -0.13 -21.13
N THR A 117 12.45 -0.69 -20.08
CA THR A 117 11.77 -1.63 -19.21
C THR A 117 11.79 -1.16 -17.77
N ARG A 118 10.73 -1.44 -17.01
CA ARG A 118 10.65 -1.05 -15.62
C ARG A 118 9.88 -2.04 -14.77
N LEU A 119 10.39 -2.28 -13.58
CA LEU A 119 9.72 -3.05 -12.54
C LEU A 119 9.16 -2.10 -11.49
N VAL A 120 7.90 -2.28 -11.13
CA VAL A 120 7.22 -1.50 -10.08
C VAL A 120 6.75 -2.44 -8.99
N LEU A 121 7.04 -2.10 -7.75
CA LEU A 121 6.50 -2.77 -6.57
C LEU A 121 5.49 -1.86 -5.88
N LEU A 122 4.23 -2.30 -5.84
CA LEU A 122 3.13 -1.56 -5.23
C LEU A 122 2.73 -2.20 -3.91
N THR A 123 2.90 -1.51 -2.79
CA THR A 123 2.67 -2.07 -1.45
C THR A 123 1.79 -1.18 -0.59
N ARG A 124 1.36 -1.69 0.57
CA ARG A 124 0.63 -0.90 1.55
C ARG A 124 1.51 0.16 2.21
N SER A 125 2.77 -0.14 2.47
CA SER A 125 3.71 0.75 3.18
C SER A 125 5.14 0.48 2.77
N ARG A 126 6.01 1.49 2.87
CA ARG A 126 7.47 1.36 2.68
C ARG A 126 8.13 0.65 3.86
N SER A 127 7.57 -0.48 4.30
CA SER A 127 8.13 -1.23 5.42
C SER A 127 9.45 -1.89 5.04
N SER A 128 10.43 -1.82 5.92
CA SER A 128 11.72 -2.52 5.83
C SER A 128 11.62 -4.06 5.80
N SER A 129 10.41 -4.61 5.82
CA SER A 129 10.17 -6.05 5.78
C SER A 129 10.11 -6.64 4.37
N ILE A 130 10.27 -5.83 3.32
CA ILE A 130 10.40 -6.33 1.95
C ILE A 130 11.77 -6.99 1.82
N LYS A 131 11.77 -8.31 1.93
CA LYS A 131 12.96 -9.12 1.71
C LYS A 131 13.05 -9.41 0.21
N THR A 132 13.84 -8.64 -0.49
CA THR A 132 14.21 -8.90 -1.88
C THR A 132 15.74 -8.96 -2.00
N ALA A 133 16.22 -9.69 -2.99
CA ALA A 133 17.63 -9.71 -3.35
C ALA A 133 18.01 -8.55 -4.29
N LEU A 134 17.02 -7.76 -4.73
CA LEU A 134 17.23 -6.60 -5.61
C LEU A 134 17.66 -5.39 -4.80
N GLU A 135 18.49 -4.56 -5.41
CA GLU A 135 18.82 -3.24 -4.87
C GLU A 135 17.64 -2.26 -5.04
N PRO A 136 17.58 -1.20 -4.24
CA PRO A 136 16.49 -0.21 -4.32
C PRO A 136 16.31 0.44 -5.69
N ASP A 137 17.37 0.53 -6.48
CA ASP A 137 17.37 1.13 -7.81
C ASP A 137 16.87 0.19 -8.92
N ASP A 138 16.74 -1.12 -8.63
CA ASP A 138 16.28 -2.13 -9.59
C ASP A 138 14.76 -2.06 -9.82
N TYR A 139 14.02 -1.40 -8.94
CA TYR A 139 12.58 -1.28 -9.05
C TYR A 139 12.05 0.04 -8.49
N HIS A 140 10.96 0.53 -9.06
CA HIS A 140 10.24 1.69 -8.53
C HIS A 140 9.25 1.25 -7.45
N HIS A 141 9.37 1.80 -6.25
CA HIS A 141 8.48 1.44 -5.14
C HIS A 141 7.40 2.50 -4.93
N VAL A 142 6.15 2.09 -5.08
CA VAL A 142 4.95 2.92 -4.86
C VAL A 142 4.14 2.33 -3.72
N CYS A 143 3.52 3.18 -2.93
CA CYS A 143 2.55 2.74 -1.92
C CYS A 143 1.12 3.09 -2.33
N TRP A 144 0.14 2.29 -1.92
CA TRP A 144 -1.27 2.54 -2.21
C TRP A 144 -1.76 3.90 -1.72
N TYR A 145 -1.21 4.42 -0.61
CA TYR A 145 -1.55 5.76 -0.14
C TYR A 145 -1.06 6.87 -1.07
N GLU A 146 0.01 6.63 -1.85
CA GLU A 146 0.48 7.59 -2.85
C GLU A 146 -0.52 7.68 -3.99
N ILE A 147 -1.04 6.52 -4.47
CA ILE A 147 -2.13 6.48 -5.45
C ILE A 147 -3.38 7.21 -4.92
N TYR A 148 -3.75 6.96 -3.66
CA TYR A 148 -4.85 7.69 -3.01
C TYR A 148 -4.63 9.21 -3.04
N ASN A 149 -3.43 9.66 -2.68
CA ASN A 149 -3.08 11.08 -2.68
C ASN A 149 -3.13 11.70 -4.09
N TRP A 150 -2.62 10.99 -5.10
CA TRP A 150 -2.69 11.47 -6.49
C TRP A 150 -4.14 11.61 -6.97
N LEU A 151 -4.98 10.63 -6.67
CA LEU A 151 -6.40 10.66 -7.01
C LEU A 151 -7.15 11.75 -6.24
N SER A 152 -6.75 12.06 -5.02
CA SER A 152 -7.44 13.06 -4.18
C SER A 152 -7.33 14.50 -4.70
N VAL A 153 -6.35 14.77 -5.54
CA VAL A 153 -6.12 16.08 -6.17
C VAL A 153 -6.44 16.07 -7.67
N ALA A 154 -6.87 14.92 -8.22
CA ALA A 154 -7.21 14.81 -9.62
C ALA A 154 -8.54 15.49 -9.91
N ASP A 155 -8.53 16.43 -10.84
CA ASP A 155 -9.72 17.06 -11.39
C ASP A 155 -9.85 16.69 -12.86
N THR A 156 -10.84 15.89 -13.19
CA THR A 156 -11.02 15.39 -14.55
C THR A 156 -11.99 16.21 -15.37
N GLY A 157 -12.83 17.06 -14.74
CA GLY A 157 -13.93 17.72 -15.41
C GLY A 157 -14.95 16.75 -16.04
N ASP A 158 -14.86 15.44 -15.79
CA ASP A 158 -15.75 14.38 -16.26
C ASP A 158 -16.43 13.71 -15.08
N ASP A 159 -17.76 13.81 -14.99
CA ASP A 159 -18.55 13.32 -13.86
C ASP A 159 -18.40 11.82 -13.63
N VAL A 160 -18.23 11.03 -14.69
CA VAL A 160 -18.05 9.56 -14.59
C VAL A 160 -16.69 9.24 -14.00
N CYS A 161 -15.64 9.90 -14.48
CA CYS A 161 -14.30 9.76 -13.93
C CYS A 161 -14.26 10.18 -12.45
N GLN A 162 -14.84 11.34 -12.11
CA GLN A 162 -14.90 11.83 -10.73
C GLN A 162 -15.67 10.87 -9.81
N TYR A 163 -16.80 10.35 -10.27
CA TYR A 163 -17.58 9.36 -9.51
C TYR A 163 -16.77 8.09 -9.23
N LEU A 164 -16.06 7.56 -10.23
CA LEU A 164 -15.27 6.35 -10.08
C LEU A 164 -13.99 6.58 -9.27
N ILE A 165 -13.34 7.72 -9.40
CA ILE A 165 -12.23 8.14 -8.53
C ILE A 165 -12.70 8.17 -7.07
N ALA A 166 -13.80 8.87 -6.77
CA ALA A 166 -14.34 8.94 -5.42
C ALA A 166 -14.71 7.55 -4.87
N GLY A 167 -15.30 6.69 -5.71
CA GLY A 167 -15.61 5.31 -5.36
C GLY A 167 -14.36 4.49 -5.05
N PHE A 168 -13.32 4.59 -5.86
CA PHE A 168 -12.05 3.87 -5.64
C PHE A 168 -11.32 4.38 -4.40
N MET A 169 -11.31 5.70 -4.16
CA MET A 169 -10.75 6.29 -2.95
C MET A 169 -11.46 5.78 -1.69
N THR A 170 -12.80 5.75 -1.66
CA THR A 170 -13.57 5.15 -0.57
C THR A 170 -13.21 3.68 -0.37
N PHE A 171 -13.03 2.92 -1.44
CA PHE A 171 -12.58 1.53 -1.37
C PHE A 171 -11.17 1.40 -0.76
N LEU A 172 -10.21 2.25 -1.14
CA LEU A 172 -8.88 2.29 -0.53
C LEU A 172 -8.94 2.64 0.96
N GLU A 173 -9.84 3.56 1.38
CA GLU A 173 -10.06 3.90 2.80
C GLU A 173 -10.57 2.70 3.59
N GLU A 174 -11.57 1.99 3.08
CA GLU A 174 -12.10 0.78 3.72
C GLU A 174 -11.03 -0.31 3.85
N LYS A 175 -10.11 -0.41 2.87
CA LYS A 175 -8.96 -1.31 2.90
C LYS A 175 -7.77 -0.77 3.71
N ARG A 176 -7.89 0.42 4.33
CA ARG A 176 -6.83 1.08 5.10
C ARG A 176 -5.56 1.33 4.28
N MET A 177 -5.75 1.73 3.03
CA MET A 177 -4.68 2.07 2.08
C MET A 177 -4.62 3.57 1.79
N SER A 178 -5.40 4.37 2.49
CA SER A 178 -5.33 5.84 2.47
C SER A 178 -4.49 6.32 3.63
N VAL A 179 -3.79 7.44 3.46
CA VAL A 179 -3.27 8.19 4.58
C VAL A 179 -4.43 8.98 5.18
N LYS A 180 -5.06 8.45 6.21
CA LYS A 180 -5.95 9.29 7.03
C LYS A 180 -5.09 10.38 7.67
N ARG A 181 -5.45 11.64 7.46
CA ARG A 181 -4.92 12.72 8.30
C ARG A 181 -5.09 12.29 9.74
N ILE A 182 -4.07 12.51 10.57
CA ILE A 182 -4.19 12.26 12.01
C ILE A 182 -5.38 13.10 12.48
N SER A 183 -6.47 12.43 12.83
CA SER A 183 -7.60 13.13 13.40
C SER A 183 -7.27 13.50 14.84
N TRP A 184 -7.91 14.56 15.35
CA TRP A 184 -7.77 14.99 16.74
C TRP A 184 -8.06 13.86 17.74
N GLU A 185 -8.88 12.89 17.37
CA GLU A 185 -9.18 11.68 18.15
C GLU A 185 -7.96 10.80 18.38
N TYR A 186 -7.07 10.65 17.38
CA TYR A 186 -5.80 9.93 17.55
C TYR A 186 -4.87 10.67 18.51
N VAL A 187 -4.78 12.00 18.38
CA VAL A 187 -3.95 12.83 19.27
C VAL A 187 -4.45 12.73 20.71
N GLN A 188 -5.77 12.71 20.93
CA GLN A 188 -6.38 12.52 22.26
C GLN A 188 -6.22 11.10 22.79
N GLY A 189 -6.12 10.10 21.94
CA GLY A 189 -5.93 8.70 22.35
C GLY A 189 -4.56 8.42 22.94
N VAL A 190 -3.52 9.17 22.58
CA VAL A 190 -2.15 8.97 23.09
C VAL A 190 -2.06 9.20 24.60
N PRO A 191 -2.58 10.31 25.18
CA PRO A 191 -2.60 10.50 26.63
C PRO A 191 -3.38 9.41 27.38
N ALA A 192 -4.51 8.95 26.80
CA ALA A 192 -5.29 7.87 27.41
C ALA A 192 -4.51 6.55 27.47
N MET A 193 -3.73 6.24 26.42
CA MET A 193 -2.85 5.06 26.41
C MET A 193 -1.70 5.16 27.42
N LEU A 194 -1.12 6.34 27.58
CA LEU A 194 -0.10 6.59 28.61
C LEU A 194 -0.68 6.44 30.01
N SER A 195 -1.85 7.03 30.27
CA SER A 195 -2.56 6.89 31.54
C SER A 195 -2.91 5.44 31.85
N LEU A 196 -3.34 4.65 30.85
CA LEU A 196 -3.58 3.22 31.04
C LEU A 196 -2.30 2.47 31.45
N ALA A 197 -1.17 2.77 30.84
CA ALA A 197 0.11 2.17 31.19
C ALA A 197 0.52 2.51 32.67
N ASP A 198 0.33 3.76 33.07
CA ASP A 198 0.62 4.22 34.42
C ASP A 198 -0.33 3.58 35.48
N MET A 199 -1.61 3.45 35.14
CA MET A 199 -2.59 2.75 35.97
C MET A 199 -2.22 1.25 36.16
N MET A 200 -1.78 0.60 35.07
CA MET A 200 -1.33 -0.80 35.14
C MET A 200 -0.07 -0.93 36.03
N GLU A 201 0.87 0.00 35.93
CA GLU A 201 2.08 0.03 36.77
C GLU A 201 1.71 0.19 38.24
N ALA A 202 0.81 1.09 38.57
CA ALA A 202 0.32 1.30 39.92
C ALA A 202 -0.37 0.03 40.46
N ALA A 203 -1.25 -0.57 39.70
CA ALA A 203 -1.96 -1.80 40.11
C ALA A 203 -1.01 -2.98 40.32
N ILE A 204 0.01 -3.16 39.48
CA ILE A 204 1.03 -4.22 39.66
C ILE A 204 1.87 -3.95 40.91
N SER A 205 2.27 -2.71 41.14
CA SER A 205 3.06 -2.33 42.31
C SER A 205 2.29 -2.53 43.61
N GLU A 206 0.98 -2.27 43.60
CA GLU A 206 0.10 -2.50 44.75
C GLU A 206 -0.14 -4.00 45.00
N ALA A 207 -0.44 -4.76 43.95
CA ALA A 207 -0.74 -6.19 44.06
C ALA A 207 0.50 -7.05 44.36
N MET A 208 1.69 -6.61 43.98
CA MET A 208 2.94 -7.37 44.09
C MET A 208 4.11 -6.47 44.56
N PRO A 209 4.05 -5.88 45.75
CA PRO A 209 5.05 -4.91 46.22
C PRO A 209 6.46 -5.48 46.36
N THR A 210 6.60 -6.80 46.55
CA THR A 210 7.89 -7.48 46.70
C THR A 210 8.37 -8.20 45.44
N ALA A 211 7.60 -8.21 44.37
CA ALA A 211 7.96 -8.89 43.14
C ALA A 211 9.04 -8.12 42.36
N LYS A 212 10.09 -8.82 41.97
CA LYS A 212 11.09 -8.28 41.03
C LYS A 212 10.53 -8.34 39.61
N TRP A 213 9.99 -7.24 39.15
CA TRP A 213 9.48 -7.12 37.80
C TRP A 213 10.28 -6.08 37.01
N LYS A 214 10.32 -6.22 35.69
CA LYS A 214 10.96 -5.27 34.77
C LYS A 214 9.94 -4.78 33.76
N ARG A 215 9.92 -3.48 33.56
CA ARG A 215 9.17 -2.89 32.43
C ARG A 215 9.71 -3.51 31.14
N SER A 216 8.81 -4.00 30.30
CA SER A 216 9.11 -4.62 29.04
C SER A 216 8.18 -4.06 27.99
N GLY A 217 8.68 -3.74 26.80
CA GLY A 217 7.86 -3.14 25.79
C GLY A 217 8.51 -3.17 24.42
N GLY A 218 7.66 -3.05 23.43
CA GLY A 218 8.01 -2.92 22.01
C GLY A 218 6.95 -2.08 21.31
N TRP A 219 7.06 -1.96 20.01
CA TRP A 219 6.14 -1.14 19.21
C TRP A 219 4.67 -1.60 19.25
N SER A 220 4.43 -2.90 19.46
CA SER A 220 3.09 -3.50 19.45
C SER A 220 2.62 -4.01 20.80
N TRP A 221 3.39 -3.81 21.86
CA TRP A 221 3.07 -4.32 23.20
C TRP A 221 3.79 -3.53 24.29
N ARG A 222 3.17 -3.41 25.44
CA ARG A 222 3.76 -2.90 26.68
C ARG A 222 3.28 -3.74 27.84
N GLY A 223 4.17 -3.99 28.78
CA GLY A 223 3.86 -4.76 29.95
C GLY A 223 5.08 -4.95 30.87
N TYR A 224 4.98 -5.94 31.70
CA TYR A 224 5.95 -6.23 32.73
C TYR A 224 6.33 -7.70 32.67
N ARG A 225 7.62 -7.95 32.74
CA ARG A 225 8.16 -9.31 32.87
C ARG A 225 8.24 -9.65 34.34
N LEU A 226 7.48 -10.65 34.72
CA LEU A 226 7.42 -11.17 36.11
C LEU A 226 8.44 -12.31 36.28
N PRO A 227 8.76 -12.72 37.52
CA PRO A 227 9.55 -13.90 37.79
C PRO A 227 8.98 -15.14 37.06
N HIS A 228 9.87 -16.10 36.77
CA HIS A 228 9.53 -17.33 36.01
C HIS A 228 9.00 -17.12 34.59
N ASP A 229 9.47 -16.05 33.95
CA ASP A 229 9.15 -15.70 32.54
C ASP A 229 7.67 -15.43 32.24
N TYR A 230 6.86 -15.18 33.24
CA TYR A 230 5.51 -14.67 33.01
C TYR A 230 5.55 -13.24 32.49
N TRP A 231 4.59 -12.92 31.65
CA TRP A 231 4.41 -11.59 31.13
C TRP A 231 2.98 -11.11 31.39
N LEU A 232 2.87 -9.90 31.95
CA LEU A 232 1.60 -9.21 32.18
C LEU A 232 1.63 -7.89 31.43
N GLY A 233 0.67 -7.65 30.56
CA GLY A 233 0.62 -6.42 29.80
C GLY A 233 -0.45 -6.38 28.74
N VAL A 234 -0.41 -5.32 27.92
CA VAL A 234 -1.33 -5.09 26.81
C VAL A 234 -0.59 -5.29 25.51
N ARG A 235 -1.15 -6.12 24.64
CA ARG A 235 -0.71 -6.26 23.26
C ARG A 235 -1.67 -5.49 22.35
N TYR A 236 -1.12 -4.52 21.65
CA TYR A 236 -1.91 -3.75 20.69
C TYR A 236 -2.02 -4.54 19.40
N HIS A 237 -3.23 -4.64 18.85
CA HIS A 237 -3.42 -5.37 17.59
C HIS A 237 -2.68 -4.65 16.46
N GLN A 238 -1.91 -5.39 15.70
CA GLN A 238 -1.04 -4.91 14.60
C GLN A 238 -1.68 -3.87 13.63
N PRO A 239 -2.99 -3.90 13.32
CA PRO A 239 -3.62 -2.92 12.43
C PRO A 239 -3.59 -1.46 12.91
N LEU A 240 -3.58 -1.22 14.22
CA LEU A 240 -3.54 0.14 14.77
C LEU A 240 -2.14 0.77 14.72
N TRP A 241 -1.09 -0.06 14.81
CA TRP A 241 0.28 0.41 14.90
C TRP A 241 0.97 0.61 13.54
N SER A 242 0.59 -0.14 12.51
CA SER A 242 1.09 0.12 11.15
C SER A 242 0.72 1.52 10.68
N SER A 243 -0.49 1.97 11.00
CA SER A 243 -0.96 3.33 10.68
C SER A 243 -0.22 4.43 11.45
N LEU A 244 0.06 4.22 12.74
CA LEU A 244 0.77 5.20 13.58
C LEU A 244 2.26 5.28 13.25
N ARG A 245 2.90 4.17 12.89
CA ARG A 245 4.31 4.14 12.52
C ARG A 245 4.56 4.92 11.23
N THR A 246 3.75 4.71 10.22
CA THR A 246 3.84 5.44 8.94
C THR A 246 3.71 6.95 9.16
N THR A 247 2.93 7.38 10.14
CA THR A 247 2.73 8.79 10.45
C THR A 247 3.89 9.41 11.24
N MET A 248 4.55 8.64 12.10
CA MET A 248 5.73 9.13 12.84
C MET A 248 6.97 9.23 11.95
N ASP A 249 7.13 8.33 10.98
CA ASP A 249 8.22 8.37 10.00
C ASP A 249 8.09 9.55 9.01
N MET A 250 6.89 10.15 8.86
CA MET A 250 6.65 11.34 8.02
C MET A 250 6.90 12.68 8.74
N ILE A 251 7.13 12.67 10.06
CA ILE A 251 7.34 13.89 10.87
C ILE A 251 8.85 14.11 11.14
N GLN A 252 9.72 13.18 10.78
CA GLN A 252 11.17 13.33 10.77
C GLN A 252 11.68 13.76 9.40
#